data_a69ec73ae8f84d7bbd545ef001e47e13
#
_entry.id   a69ec73ae8f84d7bbd545ef001e47e13
#
_cell.length_a   1.000
_cell.length_b   1.000
_cell.length_c   1.000
_cell.angle_alpha   90.00
_cell.angle_beta   90.00
_cell.angle_gamma   90.00
#
_symmetry.space_group_name_H-M   'P 1'
#
loop_
_entity.id
_entity.type
_entity.pdbx_description
1 polymer ?
#
loop_
_entity_poly.entity_id
_entity_poly.type
_entity_poly.pdbx_seq_one_letter_code
_entity_poly.pdbx_strand_id
1 'polypeptide(L)'
;MAASKKEPVVVTDLGVLNKPASDLLTWVDARFPLMENWNAHLAKYYAPKNFNFWYYFGGFAMLVLVIQITTGIFLTMNYKPDATQAFASVEYIMREVSWGWLIRYMHSTGASMFFLVVYLHMFRAMLYGSYRKPRELLWIFGMLIYLVLMG
;
A
#
# COMPACT_ATOMS: atom_id res chain seq x y z
N MET A 1 -2.30 23.00 -34.51
CA MET A 1 -2.56 22.80 -33.06
C MET A 1 -1.23 22.53 -32.39
N ALA A 2 -0.66 23.55 -31.73
CA ALA A 2 0.63 23.41 -31.06
C ALA A 2 0.43 22.67 -29.73
N ALA A 3 1.14 21.56 -29.54
CA ALA A 3 1.17 20.85 -28.29
C ALA A 3 1.75 21.75 -27.22
N SER A 4 0.97 22.14 -26.24
CA SER A 4 1.41 22.86 -25.04
C SER A 4 2.46 22.03 -24.34
N LYS A 5 3.71 22.47 -24.40
CA LYS A 5 4.82 21.92 -23.64
C LYS A 5 4.53 22.24 -22.17
N LYS A 6 4.03 21.27 -21.40
CA LYS A 6 3.89 21.42 -19.95
C LYS A 6 5.29 21.62 -19.38
N GLU A 7 5.53 22.77 -18.80
CA GLU A 7 6.74 23.02 -18.06
C GLU A 7 6.84 22.03 -16.88
N PRO A 8 8.04 21.50 -16.57
CA PRO A 8 8.20 20.63 -15.43
C PRO A 8 7.83 21.39 -14.16
N VAL A 9 6.97 20.80 -13.35
CA VAL A 9 6.62 21.34 -12.02
C VAL A 9 7.88 21.36 -11.19
N VAL A 10 8.47 22.53 -11.04
CA VAL A 10 9.66 22.73 -10.20
C VAL A 10 9.20 22.52 -8.75
N VAL A 11 9.76 21.51 -8.07
CA VAL A 11 9.52 21.19 -6.65
C VAL A 11 10.25 22.22 -5.79
N THR A 12 9.93 23.51 -5.96
CA THR A 12 10.55 24.62 -5.21
C THR A 12 9.89 24.90 -3.86
N ASP A 13 8.73 24.29 -3.58
CA ASP A 13 7.98 24.60 -2.34
C ASP A 13 8.27 23.64 -1.17
N LEU A 14 9.18 22.69 -1.32
CA LEU A 14 9.70 21.89 -0.21
C LEU A 14 10.95 22.58 0.40
N GLY A 15 10.79 23.80 0.90
CA GLY A 15 11.84 24.65 1.44
C GLY A 15 12.65 24.13 2.64
N VAL A 16 12.72 22.80 2.82
CA VAL A 16 13.41 22.13 3.94
C VAL A 16 14.40 21.05 3.46
N LEU A 17 14.44 20.70 2.18
CA LEU A 17 15.33 19.66 1.69
C LEU A 17 16.65 20.27 1.20
N ASN A 18 17.79 19.77 1.73
CA ASN A 18 19.12 20.09 1.25
C ASN A 18 19.25 19.83 -0.27
N LYS A 19 20.00 20.68 -0.99
CA LYS A 19 20.21 20.57 -2.44
C LYS A 19 20.37 19.14 -3.00
N PRO A 20 21.21 18.25 -2.41
CA PRO A 20 21.39 16.90 -2.96
C PRO A 20 20.11 16.05 -2.90
N ALA A 21 19.26 16.26 -1.89
CA ALA A 21 17.98 15.54 -1.80
C ALA A 21 16.95 16.05 -2.82
N SER A 22 16.95 17.36 -3.10
CA SER A 22 16.09 17.93 -4.16
C SER A 22 16.51 17.46 -5.55
N ASP A 23 17.81 17.34 -5.81
CA ASP A 23 18.34 16.84 -7.09
C ASP A 23 18.00 15.37 -7.32
N LEU A 24 18.09 14.55 -6.26
CA LEU A 24 17.68 13.15 -6.31
C LEU A 24 16.17 13.01 -6.59
N LEU A 25 15.34 13.79 -5.90
CA LEU A 25 13.89 13.76 -6.09
C LEU A 25 13.52 14.22 -7.51
N THR A 26 14.15 15.26 -8.01
CA THR A 26 13.96 15.74 -9.39
C THR A 26 14.39 14.69 -10.41
N TRP A 27 15.51 14.01 -10.17
CA TRP A 27 16.01 12.95 -11.02
C TRP A 27 15.07 11.74 -11.06
N VAL A 28 14.49 11.36 -9.90
CA VAL A 28 13.50 10.27 -9.81
C VAL A 28 12.21 10.68 -10.49
N ASP A 29 11.71 11.90 -10.24
CA ASP A 29 10.43 12.38 -10.77
C ASP A 29 10.46 12.53 -12.30
N ALA A 30 11.63 12.85 -12.88
CA ALA A 30 11.83 12.89 -14.32
C ALA A 30 11.70 11.50 -15.00
N ARG A 31 11.88 10.40 -14.27
CA ARG A 31 11.83 9.02 -14.77
C ARG A 31 10.56 8.30 -14.36
N PHE A 32 10.11 8.56 -13.17
CA PHE A 32 8.86 8.05 -12.61
C PHE A 32 8.16 9.23 -11.92
N PRO A 33 7.09 9.78 -12.50
CA PRO A 33 6.45 11.02 -12.04
C PRO A 33 5.71 10.80 -10.71
N LEU A 34 6.47 10.69 -9.61
CA LEU A 34 5.97 10.44 -8.26
C LEU A 34 5.06 11.56 -7.79
N MET A 35 5.47 12.81 -7.98
CA MET A 35 4.71 13.97 -7.52
C MET A 35 3.43 14.16 -8.32
N GLU A 36 3.45 13.89 -9.62
CA GLU A 36 2.26 13.92 -10.46
C GLU A 36 1.25 12.83 -10.04
N ASN A 37 1.75 11.60 -9.84
CA ASN A 37 0.94 10.47 -9.38
C ASN A 37 0.37 10.71 -7.98
N TRP A 38 1.18 11.23 -7.06
CA TRP A 38 0.73 11.61 -5.72
C TRP A 38 -0.39 12.64 -5.77
N ASN A 39 -0.20 13.70 -6.53
CA ASN A 39 -1.21 14.75 -6.68
C ASN A 39 -2.49 14.24 -7.34
N ALA A 40 -2.37 13.43 -8.40
CA ALA A 40 -3.51 12.93 -9.15
C ALA A 40 -4.35 11.92 -8.35
N HIS A 41 -3.72 11.06 -7.54
CA HIS A 41 -4.39 9.92 -6.91
C HIS A 41 -4.62 10.06 -5.41
N LEU A 42 -3.88 10.97 -4.73
CA LEU A 42 -3.95 11.14 -3.29
C LEU A 42 -4.29 12.58 -2.89
N ALA A 43 -3.40 13.55 -3.14
CA ALA A 43 -3.56 14.90 -2.59
C ALA A 43 -4.70 15.71 -3.23
N LYS A 44 -4.92 15.55 -4.54
CA LYS A 44 -5.97 16.26 -5.31
C LYS A 44 -7.04 15.31 -5.82
N TYR A 45 -7.20 14.17 -5.17
CA TYR A 45 -8.24 13.21 -5.56
C TYR A 45 -9.63 13.81 -5.36
N TYR A 46 -10.38 13.89 -6.43
CA TYR A 46 -11.75 14.38 -6.39
C TYR A 46 -12.70 13.24 -6.02
N ALA A 47 -13.22 13.28 -4.80
CA ALA A 47 -14.19 12.30 -4.34
C ALA A 47 -15.52 12.45 -5.10
N PRO A 48 -16.12 11.35 -5.58
CA PRO A 48 -17.42 11.41 -6.25
C PRO A 48 -18.52 11.89 -5.30
N LYS A 49 -19.52 12.58 -5.82
CA LYS A 49 -20.64 13.15 -5.00
C LYS A 49 -21.45 12.10 -4.24
N ASN A 50 -21.47 10.86 -4.72
CA ASN A 50 -22.14 9.72 -4.09
C ASN A 50 -21.19 8.87 -3.24
N PHE A 51 -20.16 9.49 -2.69
CA PHE A 51 -19.21 8.83 -1.81
C PHE A 51 -19.91 8.30 -0.55
N ASN A 52 -19.79 7.00 -0.29
CA ASN A 52 -20.41 6.34 0.83
C ASN A 52 -19.42 5.42 1.57
N PHE A 53 -19.84 4.81 2.65
CA PHE A 53 -19.04 3.94 3.50
C PHE A 53 -18.28 2.83 2.71
N TRP A 54 -18.88 2.28 1.66
CA TRP A 54 -18.28 1.21 0.86
C TRP A 54 -17.01 1.61 0.12
N TYR A 55 -16.81 2.90 -0.14
CA TYR A 55 -15.60 3.39 -0.80
C TYR A 55 -14.36 3.34 0.11
N TYR A 56 -14.56 3.39 1.43
CA TYR A 56 -13.44 3.36 2.38
C TYR A 56 -12.70 2.02 2.41
N PHE A 57 -13.31 0.91 2.00
CA PHE A 57 -12.67 -0.39 2.03
C PHE A 57 -11.42 -0.48 1.15
N GLY A 58 -11.34 0.28 0.06
CA GLY A 58 -10.11 0.40 -0.73
C GLY A 58 -8.98 1.09 0.03
N GLY A 59 -9.28 2.18 0.75
CA GLY A 59 -8.33 2.88 1.62
C GLY A 59 -7.90 2.03 2.81
N PHE A 60 -8.82 1.33 3.44
CA PHE A 60 -8.51 0.41 4.54
C PHE A 60 -7.65 -0.76 4.08
N ALA A 61 -7.89 -1.33 2.90
CA ALA A 61 -7.05 -2.37 2.34
C ALA A 61 -5.61 -1.87 2.13
N MET A 62 -5.43 -0.67 1.60
CA MET A 62 -4.12 -0.04 1.45
C MET A 62 -3.44 0.20 2.81
N LEU A 63 -4.16 0.72 3.79
CA LEU A 63 -3.62 0.94 5.14
C LEU A 63 -3.14 -0.37 5.78
N VAL A 64 -3.98 -1.40 5.75
CA VAL A 64 -3.62 -2.70 6.34
C VAL A 64 -2.48 -3.35 5.57
N LEU A 65 -2.42 -3.21 4.24
CA LEU A 65 -1.29 -3.68 3.43
C LEU A 65 0.03 -3.05 3.87
N VAL A 66 0.06 -1.74 4.09
CA VAL A 66 1.27 -1.04 4.59
C VAL A 66 1.67 -1.58 5.96
N ILE A 67 0.70 -1.80 6.85
CA ILE A 67 0.97 -2.41 8.17
C ILE A 67 1.55 -3.82 8.01
N GLN A 68 0.99 -4.64 7.13
CA GLN A 68 1.46 -6.01 6.89
C GLN A 68 2.89 -6.03 6.32
N ILE A 69 3.20 -5.18 5.35
CA ILE A 69 4.55 -5.10 4.77
C ILE A 69 5.55 -4.65 5.83
N THR A 70 5.27 -3.57 6.55
CA THR A 70 6.20 -3.05 7.56
C THR A 70 6.43 -4.03 8.69
N THR A 71 5.37 -4.57 9.27
CA THR A 71 5.49 -5.57 10.35
C THR A 71 6.14 -6.86 9.87
N GLY A 72 5.86 -7.30 8.64
CA GLY A 72 6.48 -8.48 8.02
C GLY A 72 7.99 -8.33 7.85
N ILE A 73 8.47 -7.17 7.38
CA ILE A 73 9.91 -6.88 7.28
C ILE A 73 10.58 -7.01 8.65
N PHE A 74 10.02 -6.39 9.70
CA PHE A 74 10.58 -6.49 11.04
C PHE A 74 10.58 -7.93 11.59
N LEU A 75 9.53 -8.70 11.34
CA LEU A 75 9.47 -10.09 11.78
C LEU A 75 10.50 -10.98 11.07
N THR A 76 10.68 -10.80 9.75
CA THR A 76 11.68 -11.59 9.00
C THR A 76 13.12 -11.35 9.43
N MET A 77 13.43 -10.22 10.05
CA MET A 77 14.77 -9.95 10.58
C MET A 77 15.15 -10.89 11.73
N ASN A 78 14.19 -11.43 12.46
CA ASN A 78 14.40 -12.28 13.63
C ASN A 78 13.86 -13.70 13.48
N TYR A 79 12.94 -13.93 12.53
CA TYR A 79 12.33 -15.24 12.29
C TYR A 79 13.30 -16.17 11.54
N LYS A 80 13.43 -17.41 12.01
CA LYS A 80 14.23 -18.44 11.37
C LYS A 80 13.31 -19.50 10.74
N PRO A 81 13.24 -19.60 9.40
CA PRO A 81 12.37 -20.55 8.70
C PRO A 81 13.00 -21.96 8.66
N ASP A 82 13.22 -22.55 9.83
CA ASP A 82 13.78 -23.88 10.01
C ASP A 82 12.87 -24.68 10.95
N ALA A 83 12.57 -25.93 10.60
CA ALA A 83 11.63 -26.76 11.35
C ALA A 83 12.00 -26.93 12.84
N THR A 84 13.28 -26.89 13.17
CA THR A 84 13.79 -27.05 14.54
C THR A 84 13.85 -25.71 15.29
N GLN A 85 13.97 -24.58 14.59
CA GLN A 85 14.22 -23.27 15.20
C GLN A 85 13.02 -22.30 15.05
N ALA A 86 12.04 -22.59 14.19
CA ALA A 86 10.93 -21.68 13.92
C ALA A 86 10.17 -21.30 15.20
N PHE A 87 9.79 -22.28 16.01
CA PHE A 87 9.08 -22.03 17.27
C PHE A 87 9.93 -21.19 18.24
N ALA A 88 11.19 -21.57 18.45
CA ALA A 88 12.09 -20.84 19.35
C ALA A 88 12.32 -19.40 18.88
N SER A 89 12.41 -19.16 17.57
CA SER A 89 12.57 -17.80 17.04
C SER A 89 11.30 -16.94 17.25
N VAL A 90 10.11 -17.52 17.19
CA VAL A 90 8.86 -16.82 17.52
C VAL A 90 8.80 -16.48 19.00
N GLU A 91 9.19 -17.42 19.90
CA GLU A 91 9.26 -17.15 21.34
C GLU A 91 10.29 -16.05 21.65
N TYR A 92 11.43 -16.06 20.99
CA TYR A 92 12.43 -15.00 21.09
C TYR A 92 11.87 -13.63 20.69
N ILE A 93 11.17 -13.53 19.56
CA ILE A 93 10.51 -12.30 19.12
C ILE A 93 9.51 -11.81 20.18
N MET A 94 8.74 -12.73 20.76
CA MET A 94 7.69 -12.38 21.71
C MET A 94 8.21 -11.89 23.06
N ARG A 95 9.38 -12.39 23.50
CA ARG A 95 9.87 -12.19 24.87
C ARG A 95 11.08 -11.27 24.97
N GLU A 96 12.03 -11.41 24.02
CA GLU A 96 13.33 -10.75 24.10
C GLU A 96 13.45 -9.52 23.21
N VAL A 97 12.73 -9.47 22.09
CA VAL A 97 12.78 -8.33 21.18
C VAL A 97 11.88 -7.20 21.70
N SER A 98 12.45 -6.01 21.87
CA SER A 98 11.68 -4.82 22.26
C SER A 98 10.52 -4.58 21.29
N TRP A 99 9.30 -4.51 21.81
CA TRP A 99 8.05 -4.37 21.03
C TRP A 99 7.73 -5.54 20.08
N GLY A 100 8.51 -6.64 20.12
CA GLY A 100 8.34 -7.80 19.27
C GLY A 100 6.94 -8.43 19.38
N TRP A 101 6.39 -8.55 20.58
CA TRP A 101 5.04 -9.02 20.84
C TRP A 101 3.97 -8.16 20.11
N LEU A 102 4.13 -6.85 20.15
CA LEU A 102 3.20 -5.92 19.49
C LEU A 102 3.24 -6.10 17.97
N ILE A 103 4.45 -6.10 17.39
CA ILE A 103 4.65 -6.28 15.94
C ILE A 103 4.07 -7.61 15.48
N ARG A 104 4.30 -8.69 16.23
CA ARG A 104 3.77 -10.01 15.91
C ARG A 104 2.24 -10.05 15.96
N TYR A 105 1.62 -9.49 17.01
CA TYR A 105 0.16 -9.42 17.11
C TYR A 105 -0.45 -8.53 16.03
N MET A 106 0.16 -7.40 15.73
CA MET A 106 -0.28 -6.55 14.62
C MET A 106 -0.23 -7.30 13.30
N HIS A 107 0.81 -8.09 13.05
CA HIS A 107 0.95 -8.88 11.84
C HIS A 107 -0.11 -9.98 11.74
N SER A 108 -0.27 -10.79 12.77
CA SER A 108 -1.19 -11.93 12.76
C SER A 108 -2.66 -11.48 12.74
N THR A 109 -3.05 -10.51 13.54
CA THR A 109 -4.41 -9.96 13.56
C THR A 109 -4.68 -9.14 12.30
N GLY A 110 -3.67 -8.38 11.86
CA GLY A 110 -3.73 -7.59 10.63
C GLY A 110 -3.91 -8.47 9.39
N ALA A 111 -3.35 -9.68 9.35
CA ALA A 111 -3.61 -10.62 8.25
C ALA A 111 -5.09 -10.99 8.13
N SER A 112 -5.75 -11.32 9.25
CA SER A 112 -7.19 -11.59 9.27
C SER A 112 -8.02 -10.38 8.86
N MET A 113 -7.63 -9.20 9.37
CA MET A 113 -8.29 -7.93 9.01
C MET A 113 -8.12 -7.61 7.53
N PHE A 114 -6.95 -7.91 6.96
CA PHE A 114 -6.68 -7.67 5.55
C PHE A 114 -7.63 -8.46 4.65
N PHE A 115 -7.81 -9.76 4.90
CA PHE A 115 -8.76 -10.58 4.16
C PHE A 115 -10.19 -10.08 4.30
N LEU A 116 -10.62 -9.73 5.50
CA LEU A 116 -11.96 -9.18 5.74
C LEU A 116 -12.19 -7.91 4.90
N VAL A 117 -11.25 -6.97 4.95
CA VAL A 117 -11.35 -5.71 4.22
C VAL A 117 -11.31 -5.93 2.71
N VAL A 118 -10.46 -6.83 2.22
CA VAL A 118 -10.36 -7.17 0.78
C VAL A 118 -11.65 -7.84 0.29
N TYR A 119 -12.27 -8.73 1.07
CA TYR A 119 -13.57 -9.31 0.73
C TYR A 119 -14.64 -8.24 0.56
N LEU A 120 -14.73 -7.30 1.50
CA LEU A 120 -15.70 -6.22 1.43
C LEU A 120 -15.41 -5.26 0.26
N HIS A 121 -14.13 -5.00 -0.02
CA HIS A 121 -13.70 -4.22 -1.19
C HIS A 121 -14.10 -4.89 -2.51
N MET A 122 -13.86 -6.19 -2.63
CA MET A 122 -14.23 -6.98 -3.80
C MET A 122 -15.77 -7.07 -3.95
N PHE A 123 -16.48 -7.33 -2.86
CA PHE A 123 -17.93 -7.37 -2.85
C PHE A 123 -18.55 -6.04 -3.30
N ARG A 124 -18.01 -4.92 -2.81
CA ARG A 124 -18.40 -3.60 -3.28
C ARG A 124 -18.18 -3.43 -4.79
N ALA A 125 -17.04 -3.87 -5.31
CA ALA A 125 -16.75 -3.78 -6.74
C ALA A 125 -17.76 -4.59 -7.58
N MET A 126 -18.21 -5.74 -7.08
CA MET A 126 -19.25 -6.54 -7.73
C MET A 126 -20.62 -5.85 -7.68
N LEU A 127 -21.04 -5.34 -6.53
CA LEU A 127 -22.33 -4.65 -6.37
C LEU A 127 -22.45 -3.40 -7.28
N TYR A 128 -21.37 -2.65 -7.40
CA TYR A 128 -21.33 -1.44 -8.23
C TYR A 128 -20.99 -1.70 -9.69
N GLY A 129 -20.76 -2.96 -10.09
CA GLY A 129 -20.38 -3.31 -11.46
C GLY A 129 -19.02 -2.73 -11.88
N SER A 130 -18.14 -2.42 -10.92
CA SER A 130 -16.85 -1.78 -11.18
C SER A 130 -15.86 -2.65 -11.95
N TYR A 131 -16.15 -3.93 -12.12
CA TYR A 131 -15.38 -4.90 -12.91
C TYR A 131 -15.65 -4.80 -14.43
N ARG A 132 -16.65 -4.00 -14.84
CA ARG A 132 -17.02 -3.85 -16.24
C ARG A 132 -16.15 -2.82 -16.94
N LYS A 133 -16.25 -2.78 -18.29
CA LYS A 133 -15.56 -1.79 -19.13
C LYS A 133 -15.64 -0.36 -18.57
N PRO A 134 -14.55 0.38 -18.56
CA PRO A 134 -13.19 0.10 -19.05
C PRO A 134 -12.23 -0.43 -17.96
N ARG A 135 -12.71 -1.09 -16.90
CA ARG A 135 -11.94 -1.42 -15.67
C ARG A 135 -11.64 -2.91 -15.50
N GLU A 136 -11.81 -3.72 -16.57
CA GLU A 136 -11.62 -5.17 -16.50
C GLU A 136 -10.21 -5.56 -16.07
N LEU A 137 -9.19 -4.87 -16.60
CA LEU A 137 -7.80 -5.16 -16.25
C LEU A 137 -7.51 -4.89 -14.77
N LEU A 138 -8.06 -3.82 -14.20
CA LEU A 138 -7.94 -3.53 -12.77
C LEU A 138 -8.56 -4.64 -11.92
N TRP A 139 -9.71 -5.16 -12.35
CA TRP A 139 -10.36 -6.28 -11.70
C TRP A 139 -9.48 -7.55 -11.75
N ILE A 140 -8.94 -7.88 -12.91
CA ILE A 140 -8.08 -9.06 -13.11
C ILE A 140 -6.83 -8.96 -12.24
N PHE A 141 -6.15 -7.81 -12.23
CA PHE A 141 -4.99 -7.59 -11.35
C PHE A 141 -5.34 -7.69 -9.87
N GLY A 142 -6.48 -7.13 -9.46
CA GLY A 142 -6.96 -7.27 -8.08
C GLY A 142 -7.20 -8.74 -7.70
N MET A 143 -7.80 -9.54 -8.57
CA MET A 143 -8.01 -10.97 -8.36
C MET A 143 -6.68 -11.76 -8.32
N LEU A 144 -5.71 -11.41 -9.17
CA LEU A 144 -4.38 -12.04 -9.15
C LEU A 144 -3.65 -11.75 -7.83
N ILE A 145 -3.68 -10.50 -7.36
CA ILE A 145 -3.10 -10.12 -6.06
C ILE A 145 -3.78 -10.90 -4.93
N TYR A 146 -5.10 -11.00 -4.96
CA TYR A 146 -5.86 -11.77 -3.98
C TYR A 146 -5.45 -13.25 -3.97
N LEU A 147 -5.31 -13.89 -5.13
CA LEU A 147 -4.87 -15.29 -5.22
C LEU A 147 -3.45 -15.48 -4.70
N VAL A 148 -2.52 -14.58 -5.01
CA VAL A 148 -1.14 -14.62 -4.50
C VAL A 148 -1.10 -14.48 -2.98
N LEU A 149 -2.01 -13.69 -2.40
CA LEU A 149 -2.12 -13.54 -0.95
C LEU A 149 -2.69 -14.77 -0.24
N MET A 150 -3.45 -15.60 -0.96
CA MET A 150 -4.01 -16.85 -0.41
C MET A 150 -3.03 -18.03 -0.48
N GLY A 151 -2.08 -18.02 -1.41
CA GLY A 151 -1.05 -19.05 -1.60
C GLY A 151 0.11 -18.91 -0.66
#